data_4aa8e4fa167598738aa8cb1fbbbe52ae
#
_entry.id   4aa8e4fa167598738aa8cb1fbbbe52ae
#
_cell.length_a   1.000
_cell.length_b   1.000
_cell.length_c   1.000
_cell.angle_alpha   90.00
_cell.angle_beta   90.00
_cell.angle_gamma   90.00
#
_symmetry.space_group_name_H-M   'P 1'
#
loop_
_entity.id
_entity.type
_entity.pdbx_description
1 polymer ?
#
loop_
_entity_poly.entity_id
_entity_poly.type
_entity_poly.pdbx_seq_one_letter_code
_entity_poly.pdbx_strand_id
1 'polypeptide(L)'
;MKIRYNDISKIRIEGLVKKMNGEDIALPISNENPAIMKDASKCIQCGYCVRICRNDVTVAKMYDLGITHEPICINCGQCANYCPTESIRERLDYLKVERLLSNPEKVVVVSLAPAVRVALGEEFGLEAGKNIYKKIITALRKLGFKYVFDITFGADLTVMEEALELVERIKNNKNLPMFTSCCPSWVKYAEIFYPELIPNLSTCKSPIAMQSTTIKTYFVEKEGIDLGRLVNVVIAPCTSKKYEIKRSELNVTKRDTDYVLTTRELAKMIKDNNIDLLKLEDGKFDSPLGLGSSAGVIFGSSGGVSEATLRTAYHYITGKDLEDEKLVFSDVRGMDGIKEVLLDTGEIKLKVAIANGMKNAKTLIDKIKEGKENYQFVEVMNCVGGCIAGGGQPKLSLLEMRDKKLERMNGLYSEDEKMKRRLSYKNPDIIKIYREFYNDKDKVHKYLHTTYDDKSYLVKGKK
;
A
#
# COMPACT_ATOMS: atom_id res chain seq x y z
N MET A 1 -7.70 16.18 -30.73
CA MET A 1 -7.01 15.13 -31.50
C MET A 1 -6.66 14.01 -30.53
N LYS A 2 -7.43 12.90 -30.52
CA LYS A 2 -7.19 11.76 -29.61
C LYS A 2 -6.04 10.94 -30.18
N ILE A 3 -4.86 11.08 -29.61
CA ILE A 3 -3.73 10.18 -29.92
C ILE A 3 -4.02 8.85 -29.22
N ARG A 4 -4.34 7.79 -29.98
CA ARG A 4 -4.55 6.45 -29.43
C ARG A 4 -3.20 5.88 -28.99
N TYR A 5 -3.20 5.02 -27.97
CA TYR A 5 -2.01 4.34 -27.41
C TYR A 5 -1.15 3.65 -28.49
N ASN A 6 -1.76 3.22 -29.60
CA ASN A 6 -1.07 2.63 -30.75
C ASN A 6 -0.33 3.63 -31.65
N ASP A 7 -0.54 4.94 -31.51
CA ASP A 7 0.13 5.95 -32.32
C ASP A 7 1.50 6.34 -31.73
N ILE A 8 1.76 6.02 -30.44
CA ILE A 8 3.07 6.23 -29.80
C ILE A 8 4.13 5.29 -30.38
N SER A 9 3.73 4.13 -30.91
CA SER A 9 4.64 3.21 -31.60
C SER A 9 5.18 3.74 -32.94
N LYS A 10 4.53 4.75 -33.51
CA LYS A 10 4.91 5.38 -34.80
C LYS A 10 5.64 6.72 -34.66
N ILE A 11 5.64 7.31 -33.47
CA ILE A 11 6.48 8.47 -33.19
C ILE A 11 7.89 7.90 -32.91
N ARG A 12 8.66 7.65 -33.96
CA ARG A 12 10.11 7.64 -33.87
C ARG A 12 10.51 8.98 -33.30
N ILE A 13 10.82 9.00 -32.01
CA ILE A 13 11.44 10.14 -31.35
C ILE A 13 12.91 10.13 -31.76
N GLU A 14 13.16 10.40 -33.06
CA GLU A 14 14.46 10.65 -33.62
C GLU A 14 15.00 11.99 -33.13
N GLY A 15 15.33 12.07 -31.88
CA GLY A 15 15.85 13.31 -31.29
C GLY A 15 15.90 13.33 -29.79
N LEU A 16 15.21 12.40 -29.08
CA LEU A 16 15.22 12.34 -27.63
C LEU A 16 16.08 11.23 -27.03
N VAL A 17 16.68 10.39 -27.86
CA VAL A 17 17.64 9.36 -27.45
C VAL A 17 19.05 9.83 -27.79
N LYS A 18 19.50 10.97 -27.27
CA LYS A 18 20.92 11.15 -27.04
C LYS A 18 21.31 10.15 -25.97
N LYS A 19 22.26 9.23 -26.28
CA LYS A 19 23.02 8.51 -25.25
C LYS A 19 23.37 9.50 -24.15
N MET A 20 22.71 9.40 -23.02
CA MET A 20 23.15 10.12 -21.83
C MET A 20 24.42 9.40 -21.35
N ASN A 21 25.57 9.88 -21.78
CA ASN A 21 26.92 9.58 -21.26
C ASN A 21 27.14 8.15 -20.74
N GLY A 22 26.97 7.11 -21.59
CA GLY A 22 27.29 5.74 -21.23
C GLY A 22 26.33 5.02 -20.28
N GLU A 23 25.26 5.66 -19.81
CA GLU A 23 24.30 5.07 -18.88
C GLU A 23 23.28 4.16 -19.59
N ASP A 24 22.87 3.09 -18.90
CA ASP A 24 21.85 2.16 -19.39
C ASP A 24 20.53 2.88 -19.72
N ILE A 25 20.03 2.68 -20.93
CA ILE A 25 18.76 3.27 -21.42
C ILE A 25 17.56 2.58 -20.78
N ALA A 26 17.75 1.45 -20.11
CA ALA A 26 16.68 0.68 -19.46
C ALA A 26 17.13 0.15 -18.09
N LEU A 27 16.25 0.23 -17.09
CA LEU A 27 16.55 -0.30 -15.76
C LEU A 27 16.90 -1.78 -15.81
N PRO A 28 18.00 -2.19 -15.15
CA PRO A 28 18.24 -3.57 -14.82
C PRO A 28 17.25 -4.02 -13.75
N ILE A 29 16.63 -5.20 -13.93
CA ILE A 29 15.73 -5.84 -12.97
C ILE A 29 16.27 -7.24 -12.71
N SER A 30 16.57 -7.55 -11.46
CA SER A 30 17.02 -8.89 -11.07
C SER A 30 15.94 -9.94 -11.39
N ASN A 31 16.34 -11.10 -11.87
CA ASN A 31 15.45 -12.22 -12.12
C ASN A 31 14.80 -12.75 -10.83
N GLU A 32 15.41 -12.50 -9.68
CA GLU A 32 14.89 -12.88 -8.36
C GLU A 32 13.94 -11.84 -7.75
N ASN A 33 13.74 -10.71 -8.43
CA ASN A 33 12.84 -9.69 -7.92
C ASN A 33 11.42 -10.26 -7.71
N PRO A 34 10.89 -10.22 -6.49
CA PRO A 34 9.62 -10.88 -6.18
C PRO A 34 8.38 -10.19 -6.72
N ALA A 35 8.50 -8.92 -7.09
CA ALA A 35 7.36 -8.06 -7.38
C ALA A 35 7.22 -7.72 -8.86
N ILE A 36 8.33 -7.50 -9.55
CA ILE A 36 8.38 -7.10 -10.96
C ILE A 36 9.35 -7.97 -11.74
N MET A 37 9.14 -8.04 -13.04
CA MET A 37 10.00 -8.75 -13.97
C MET A 37 10.22 -7.94 -15.24
N LYS A 38 11.30 -8.27 -15.99
CA LYS A 38 11.63 -7.64 -17.26
C LYS A 38 11.70 -8.72 -18.36
N ASP A 39 11.01 -8.45 -19.45
CA ASP A 39 11.14 -9.17 -20.72
C ASP A 39 11.95 -8.29 -21.68
N ALA A 40 13.21 -8.64 -21.87
CA ALA A 40 14.13 -7.87 -22.69
C ALA A 40 13.70 -7.80 -24.18
N SER A 41 13.01 -8.84 -24.69
CA SER A 41 12.56 -8.90 -26.07
C SER A 41 11.52 -7.83 -26.43
N LYS A 42 10.79 -7.33 -25.42
CA LYS A 42 9.77 -6.27 -25.56
C LYS A 42 10.32 -4.86 -25.33
N CYS A 43 11.60 -4.73 -24.93
CA CYS A 43 12.18 -3.46 -24.55
C CYS A 43 12.54 -2.61 -25.77
N ILE A 44 11.88 -1.46 -25.93
CA ILE A 44 12.17 -0.48 -27.00
C ILE A 44 13.16 0.60 -26.57
N GLN A 45 13.80 0.45 -25.42
CA GLN A 45 14.82 1.37 -24.88
C GLN A 45 14.36 2.85 -24.78
N CYS A 46 13.09 3.09 -24.43
CA CYS A 46 12.51 4.45 -24.35
C CYS A 46 12.96 5.27 -23.12
N GLY A 47 13.67 4.67 -22.15
CA GLY A 47 14.20 5.35 -20.96
C GLY A 47 13.20 5.73 -19.86
N TYR A 48 11.88 5.54 -20.05
CA TYR A 48 10.88 5.94 -19.05
C TYR A 48 11.10 5.28 -17.68
N CYS A 49 11.44 4.00 -17.65
CA CYS A 49 11.69 3.28 -16.41
C CYS A 49 12.87 3.86 -15.62
N VAL A 50 13.95 4.24 -16.31
CA VAL A 50 15.13 4.89 -15.69
C VAL A 50 14.74 6.26 -15.15
N ARG A 51 14.05 7.07 -15.97
CA ARG A 51 13.62 8.42 -15.57
C ARG A 51 12.77 8.41 -14.32
N ILE A 52 11.76 7.52 -14.24
CA ILE A 52 10.87 7.40 -13.09
C ILE A 52 11.64 6.91 -11.87
N CYS A 53 12.47 5.87 -12.00
CA CYS A 53 13.23 5.34 -10.86
C CYS A 53 14.28 6.33 -10.35
N ARG A 54 14.87 7.14 -11.24
CA ARG A 54 15.92 8.12 -10.90
C ARG A 54 15.35 9.42 -10.33
N ASN A 55 14.25 9.94 -10.91
CA ASN A 55 13.79 11.29 -10.61
C ASN A 55 12.62 11.35 -9.62
N ASP A 56 11.69 10.37 -9.69
CA ASP A 56 10.48 10.37 -8.86
C ASP A 56 10.61 9.40 -7.67
N VAL A 57 11.10 8.20 -7.92
CA VAL A 57 11.34 7.17 -6.88
C VAL A 57 12.70 7.36 -6.21
N THR A 58 13.60 8.06 -6.85
CA THR A 58 14.97 8.43 -6.41
C THR A 58 15.96 7.28 -6.23
N VAL A 59 15.56 6.01 -6.30
CA VAL A 59 16.41 4.84 -6.05
C VAL A 59 17.59 4.74 -7.01
N ALA A 60 17.35 4.86 -8.33
CA ALA A 60 18.39 4.64 -9.34
C ALA A 60 19.51 5.71 -9.34
N LYS A 61 19.43 6.74 -8.49
CA LYS A 61 20.52 7.71 -8.24
C LYS A 61 21.16 7.59 -6.88
N MET A 62 20.69 6.65 -6.04
CA MET A 62 21.19 6.44 -4.68
C MET A 62 22.24 5.32 -4.61
N TYR A 63 22.52 4.65 -5.71
CA TYR A 63 23.54 3.60 -5.77
C TYR A 63 24.25 3.60 -7.12
N ASP A 64 25.44 2.99 -7.14
CA ASP A 64 26.23 2.75 -8.34
C ASP A 64 26.27 1.24 -8.62
N LEU A 65 25.83 0.83 -9.81
CA LEU A 65 25.78 -0.58 -10.20
C LEU A 65 27.19 -1.18 -10.34
N GLY A 66 28.20 -0.36 -10.65
CA GLY A 66 29.61 -0.77 -10.66
C GLY A 66 30.12 -1.19 -9.26
N ILE A 67 29.51 -0.64 -8.20
CA ILE A 67 29.84 -0.96 -6.79
C ILE A 67 28.94 -2.09 -6.27
N THR A 68 27.64 -2.01 -6.50
CA THR A 68 26.66 -2.96 -5.93
C THR A 68 26.63 -4.30 -6.68
N HIS A 69 27.07 -4.32 -7.94
CA HIS A 69 27.03 -5.45 -8.89
C HIS A 69 25.61 -5.99 -9.15
N GLU A 70 24.64 -5.64 -8.32
CA GLU A 70 23.24 -5.99 -8.51
C GLU A 70 22.33 -4.75 -8.38
N PRO A 71 21.21 -4.71 -9.13
CA PRO A 71 20.32 -3.58 -9.10
C PRO A 71 19.55 -3.52 -7.78
N ILE A 72 19.64 -2.38 -7.09
CA ILE A 72 18.82 -2.11 -5.92
C ILE A 72 17.41 -1.73 -6.37
N CYS A 73 16.42 -2.37 -5.75
CA CYS A 73 15.02 -2.15 -6.07
C CYS A 73 14.15 -2.19 -4.82
N ILE A 74 13.28 -1.19 -4.63
CA ILE A 74 12.28 -1.15 -3.55
C ILE A 74 10.93 -1.77 -3.95
N ASN A 75 10.87 -2.47 -5.07
CA ASN A 75 9.73 -3.26 -5.54
C ASN A 75 8.44 -2.47 -5.82
N CYS A 76 8.50 -1.14 -5.94
CA CYS A 76 7.33 -0.25 -6.03
C CYS A 76 6.51 -0.39 -7.32
N GLY A 77 7.08 -0.94 -8.40
CA GLY A 77 6.40 -1.15 -9.69
C GLY A 77 6.09 0.11 -10.50
N GLN A 78 6.55 1.29 -10.10
CA GLN A 78 6.31 2.50 -10.87
C GLN A 78 6.91 2.42 -12.28
N CYS A 79 8.09 1.81 -12.43
CA CYS A 79 8.67 1.54 -13.74
C CYS A 79 7.78 0.64 -14.63
N ALA A 80 7.02 -0.29 -14.04
CA ALA A 80 6.06 -1.12 -14.77
C ALA A 80 4.84 -0.33 -15.24
N ASN A 81 4.34 0.62 -14.41
CA ASN A 81 3.23 1.48 -14.78
C ASN A 81 3.52 2.36 -16.00
N TYR A 82 4.77 2.78 -16.16
CA TYR A 82 5.20 3.66 -17.26
C TYR A 82 5.80 2.90 -18.45
N CYS A 83 5.91 1.56 -18.40
CA CYS A 83 6.43 0.77 -19.52
C CYS A 83 5.37 0.60 -20.61
N PRO A 84 5.55 1.21 -21.80
CA PRO A 84 4.52 1.21 -22.86
C PRO A 84 4.39 -0.16 -23.54
N THR A 85 5.42 -0.99 -23.50
CA THR A 85 5.45 -2.30 -24.17
C THR A 85 5.29 -3.47 -23.21
N GLU A 86 5.07 -3.18 -21.91
CA GLU A 86 5.03 -4.20 -20.85
C GLU A 86 6.31 -5.04 -20.75
N SER A 87 7.42 -4.53 -21.27
CA SER A 87 8.73 -5.13 -21.03
C SER A 87 9.01 -5.26 -19.53
N ILE A 88 8.70 -4.22 -18.75
CA ILE A 88 8.67 -4.31 -17.28
C ILE A 88 7.21 -4.40 -16.85
N ARG A 89 6.89 -5.44 -16.08
CA ARG A 89 5.57 -5.70 -15.54
C ARG A 89 5.64 -6.34 -14.17
N GLU A 90 4.52 -6.45 -13.47
CA GLU A 90 4.41 -7.22 -12.24
C GLU A 90 4.63 -8.71 -12.49
N ARG A 91 5.13 -9.42 -11.47
CA ARG A 91 5.10 -10.88 -11.45
C ARG A 91 3.68 -11.36 -11.23
N LEU A 92 3.25 -12.28 -12.09
CA LEU A 92 1.89 -12.80 -12.09
C LEU A 92 1.82 -14.02 -11.16
N ASP A 93 1.01 -13.91 -10.10
CA ASP A 93 0.73 -15.02 -9.18
C ASP A 93 -0.70 -15.57 -9.31
N TYR A 94 -1.56 -14.91 -10.09
CA TYR A 94 -2.97 -15.28 -10.21
C TYR A 94 -3.19 -16.73 -10.71
N LEU A 95 -2.37 -17.23 -11.64
CA LEU A 95 -2.47 -18.61 -12.11
C LEU A 95 -2.20 -19.65 -11.01
N LYS A 96 -1.35 -19.30 -10.03
CA LYS A 96 -1.12 -20.16 -8.85
C LYS A 96 -2.34 -20.15 -7.94
N VAL A 97 -2.95 -18.99 -7.77
CA VAL A 97 -4.17 -18.83 -6.96
C VAL A 97 -5.33 -19.57 -7.61
N GLU A 98 -5.52 -19.50 -8.92
CA GLU A 98 -6.57 -20.26 -9.65
C GLU A 98 -6.45 -21.79 -9.44
N ARG A 99 -5.23 -22.32 -9.47
CA ARG A 99 -4.99 -23.74 -9.16
C ARG A 99 -5.39 -24.10 -7.72
N LEU A 100 -5.19 -23.18 -6.77
CA LEU A 100 -5.57 -23.39 -5.37
C LEU A 100 -7.09 -23.25 -5.16
N LEU A 101 -7.75 -22.38 -5.90
CA LEU A 101 -9.21 -22.24 -5.89
C LEU A 101 -9.91 -23.50 -6.45
N SER A 102 -9.27 -24.17 -7.40
CA SER A 102 -9.77 -25.44 -7.98
C SER A 102 -9.46 -26.66 -7.10
N ASN A 103 -8.69 -26.52 -6.02
CA ASN A 103 -8.34 -27.63 -5.14
C ASN A 103 -9.34 -27.74 -3.97
N PRO A 104 -10.17 -28.79 -3.89
CA PRO A 104 -11.19 -28.94 -2.82
C PRO A 104 -10.59 -29.12 -1.42
N GLU A 105 -9.31 -29.51 -1.32
CA GLU A 105 -8.62 -29.63 -0.03
C GLU A 105 -8.20 -28.28 0.56
N LYS A 106 -8.30 -27.19 -0.23
CA LYS A 106 -7.91 -25.87 0.23
C LYS A 106 -9.12 -24.98 0.56
N VAL A 107 -8.96 -24.18 1.61
CA VAL A 107 -9.86 -23.10 1.97
C VAL A 107 -9.17 -21.80 1.59
N VAL A 108 -9.56 -21.23 0.45
CA VAL A 108 -8.94 -20.01 -0.05
C VAL A 108 -9.77 -18.81 0.38
N VAL A 109 -9.16 -17.93 1.15
CA VAL A 109 -9.78 -16.68 1.62
C VAL A 109 -9.11 -15.49 0.93
N VAL A 110 -9.83 -14.38 0.79
CA VAL A 110 -9.30 -13.17 0.16
C VAL A 110 -9.68 -11.92 0.91
N SER A 111 -8.75 -10.97 0.99
CA SER A 111 -8.98 -9.64 1.53
C SER A 111 -8.78 -8.57 0.46
N LEU A 112 -9.70 -7.59 0.37
CA LEU A 112 -9.73 -6.55 -0.65
C LEU A 112 -9.27 -5.20 -0.09
N ALA A 113 -8.21 -4.62 -0.69
CA ALA A 113 -7.70 -3.31 -0.29
C ALA A 113 -8.58 -2.14 -0.81
N PRO A 114 -8.68 -1.03 -0.04
CA PRO A 114 -9.55 0.10 -0.38
C PRO A 114 -9.32 0.70 -1.76
N ALA A 115 -8.06 0.93 -2.15
CA ALA A 115 -7.74 1.56 -3.43
C ALA A 115 -8.10 0.70 -4.66
N VAL A 116 -8.33 -0.61 -4.49
CA VAL A 116 -8.78 -1.49 -5.58
C VAL A 116 -10.22 -1.19 -5.97
N ARG A 117 -11.08 -0.80 -5.01
CA ARG A 117 -12.52 -0.55 -5.19
C ARG A 117 -12.83 0.52 -6.21
N VAL A 118 -11.97 1.56 -6.24
CA VAL A 118 -12.14 2.78 -7.03
C VAL A 118 -11.32 2.77 -8.32
N ALA A 119 -10.61 1.68 -8.60
CA ALA A 119 -9.75 1.58 -9.79
C ALA A 119 -10.05 0.38 -10.67
N LEU A 120 -10.48 -0.77 -10.10
CA LEU A 120 -10.71 -1.99 -10.88
C LEU A 120 -11.71 -1.79 -12.02
N GLY A 121 -12.72 -0.94 -11.83
CA GLY A 121 -13.74 -0.64 -12.83
C GLY A 121 -13.19 -0.12 -14.16
N GLU A 122 -12.04 0.56 -14.12
CA GLU A 122 -11.38 1.10 -15.32
C GLU A 122 -10.96 -0.01 -16.31
N GLU A 123 -10.61 -1.19 -15.81
CA GLU A 123 -10.31 -2.37 -16.61
C GLU A 123 -11.53 -2.95 -17.35
N PHE A 124 -12.73 -2.48 -16.98
CA PHE A 124 -14.03 -2.87 -17.53
C PHE A 124 -14.79 -1.68 -18.16
N GLY A 125 -14.08 -0.58 -18.44
CA GLY A 125 -14.61 0.57 -19.16
C GLY A 125 -15.36 1.60 -18.31
N LEU A 126 -15.30 1.51 -16.97
CA LEU A 126 -15.83 2.54 -16.10
C LEU A 126 -14.86 3.71 -15.95
N GLU A 127 -15.39 4.86 -15.57
CA GLU A 127 -14.60 6.03 -15.17
C GLU A 127 -13.80 5.73 -13.90
N ALA A 128 -12.63 6.35 -13.75
CA ALA A 128 -11.83 6.26 -12.53
C ALA A 128 -12.63 6.81 -11.33
N GLY A 129 -12.34 6.28 -10.14
CA GLY A 129 -13.01 6.71 -8.91
C GLY A 129 -14.38 6.06 -8.66
N LYS A 130 -14.97 5.36 -9.63
CA LYS A 130 -16.23 4.63 -9.40
C LYS A 130 -16.00 3.46 -8.45
N ASN A 131 -16.65 3.55 -7.29
CA ASN A 131 -16.56 2.50 -6.28
C ASN A 131 -17.51 1.35 -6.60
N ILE A 132 -16.94 0.17 -6.90
CA ILE A 132 -17.70 -1.03 -7.30
C ILE A 132 -17.41 -2.23 -6.37
N TYR A 133 -16.97 -2.00 -5.12
CA TYR A 133 -16.51 -3.07 -4.24
C TYR A 133 -17.53 -4.19 -4.07
N LYS A 134 -18.83 -3.87 -4.02
CA LYS A 134 -19.87 -4.89 -3.84
C LYS A 134 -19.92 -5.88 -5.01
N LYS A 135 -19.74 -5.39 -6.24
CA LYS A 135 -19.64 -6.26 -7.43
C LYS A 135 -18.33 -7.05 -7.43
N ILE A 136 -17.24 -6.47 -6.94
CA ILE A 136 -15.96 -7.16 -6.78
C ILE A 136 -16.12 -8.35 -5.80
N ILE A 137 -16.83 -8.17 -4.69
CA ILE A 137 -17.10 -9.26 -3.73
C ILE A 137 -17.79 -10.44 -4.43
N THR A 138 -18.83 -10.16 -5.21
CA THR A 138 -19.56 -11.22 -5.96
C THR A 138 -18.66 -11.89 -7.00
N ALA A 139 -17.81 -11.12 -7.69
CA ALA A 139 -16.84 -11.68 -8.63
C ALA A 139 -15.84 -12.62 -7.93
N LEU A 140 -15.31 -12.21 -6.77
CA LEU A 140 -14.40 -13.04 -5.96
C LEU A 140 -15.05 -14.35 -5.53
N ARG A 141 -16.34 -14.32 -5.12
CA ARG A 141 -17.08 -15.55 -4.80
C ARG A 141 -17.26 -16.45 -6.03
N LYS A 142 -17.58 -15.88 -7.20
CA LYS A 142 -17.67 -16.63 -8.46
C LYS A 142 -16.35 -17.25 -8.89
N LEU A 143 -15.22 -16.62 -8.56
CA LEU A 143 -13.88 -17.17 -8.74
C LEU A 143 -13.56 -18.34 -7.79
N GLY A 144 -14.38 -18.59 -6.75
CA GLY A 144 -14.23 -19.70 -5.83
C GLY A 144 -13.64 -19.35 -4.47
N PHE A 145 -13.43 -18.07 -4.13
CA PHE A 145 -12.99 -17.68 -2.79
C PHE A 145 -14.07 -18.00 -1.75
N LYS A 146 -13.69 -18.74 -0.72
CA LYS A 146 -14.61 -19.22 0.33
C LYS A 146 -15.07 -18.08 1.23
N TYR A 147 -14.15 -17.18 1.61
CA TYR A 147 -14.42 -16.01 2.42
C TYR A 147 -13.78 -14.77 1.77
N VAL A 148 -14.51 -13.65 1.84
CA VAL A 148 -14.09 -12.37 1.26
C VAL A 148 -14.15 -11.30 2.34
N PHE A 149 -12.99 -10.76 2.73
CA PHE A 149 -12.83 -9.79 3.81
C PHE A 149 -12.43 -8.41 3.30
N ASP A 150 -12.59 -7.42 4.16
CA ASP A 150 -12.20 -6.04 3.92
C ASP A 150 -10.90 -5.69 4.63
N ILE A 151 -9.89 -5.22 3.91
CA ILE A 151 -8.62 -4.73 4.50
C ILE A 151 -8.83 -3.50 5.40
N THR A 152 -9.97 -2.81 5.30
CA THR A 152 -10.27 -1.69 6.20
C THR A 152 -10.37 -2.12 7.66
N PHE A 153 -10.73 -3.38 7.94
CA PHE A 153 -10.62 -3.94 9.29
C PHE A 153 -9.15 -3.98 9.77
N GLY A 154 -8.24 -4.49 8.94
CA GLY A 154 -6.80 -4.48 9.25
C GLY A 154 -6.22 -3.06 9.35
N ALA A 155 -6.77 -2.11 8.58
CA ALA A 155 -6.40 -0.71 8.70
C ALA A 155 -6.88 -0.11 10.04
N ASP A 156 -8.08 -0.47 10.51
CA ASP A 156 -8.55 -0.07 11.84
C ASP A 156 -7.64 -0.60 12.95
N LEU A 157 -7.17 -1.86 12.87
CA LEU A 157 -6.17 -2.38 13.79
C LEU A 157 -4.87 -1.55 13.75
N THR A 158 -4.39 -1.22 12.54
CA THR A 158 -3.18 -0.40 12.40
C THR A 158 -3.38 0.99 13.01
N VAL A 159 -4.52 1.63 12.79
CA VAL A 159 -4.84 2.96 13.38
C VAL A 159 -4.81 2.91 14.91
N MET A 160 -5.40 1.87 15.51
CA MET A 160 -5.44 1.71 16.95
C MET A 160 -4.02 1.63 17.53
N GLU A 161 -3.19 0.76 16.99
CA GLU A 161 -1.84 0.54 17.48
C GLU A 161 -0.90 1.71 17.15
N GLU A 162 -0.97 2.27 15.92
CA GLU A 162 -0.11 3.37 15.50
C GLU A 162 -0.41 4.67 16.26
N ALA A 163 -1.69 4.94 16.56
CA ALA A 163 -2.09 6.07 17.38
C ALA A 163 -1.61 5.90 18.83
N LEU A 164 -1.71 4.69 19.39
CA LEU A 164 -1.23 4.39 20.74
C LEU A 164 0.29 4.56 20.81
N GLU A 165 1.04 3.98 19.86
CA GLU A 165 2.49 4.10 19.78
C GLU A 165 2.92 5.58 19.64
N LEU A 166 2.23 6.37 18.81
CA LEU A 166 2.51 7.79 18.64
C LEU A 166 2.35 8.55 19.98
N VAL A 167 1.25 8.34 20.67
CA VAL A 167 0.98 8.99 21.97
C VAL A 167 2.02 8.60 23.02
N GLU A 168 2.43 7.32 23.08
CA GLU A 168 3.48 6.86 23.98
C GLU A 168 4.86 7.48 23.65
N ARG A 169 5.22 7.56 22.37
CA ARG A 169 6.48 8.20 21.93
C ARG A 169 6.51 9.70 22.27
N ILE A 170 5.40 10.39 22.13
CA ILE A 170 5.27 11.80 22.51
C ILE A 170 5.42 11.98 24.02
N LYS A 171 4.70 11.19 24.83
CA LYS A 171 4.80 11.25 26.28
C LYS A 171 6.21 11.00 26.81
N ASN A 172 6.92 10.09 26.18
CA ASN A 172 8.29 9.71 26.56
C ASN A 172 9.37 10.55 25.85
N ASN A 173 8.99 11.44 24.93
CA ASN A 173 9.87 12.20 24.05
C ASN A 173 10.97 11.33 23.39
N LYS A 174 10.58 10.18 22.82
CA LYS A 174 11.51 9.19 22.30
C LYS A 174 11.18 8.77 20.88
N ASN A 175 12.22 8.63 20.04
CA ASN A 175 12.10 8.18 18.65
C ASN A 175 11.13 9.02 17.80
N LEU A 176 11.18 10.34 17.96
CA LEU A 176 10.43 11.30 17.17
C LEU A 176 11.34 11.96 16.10
N PRO A 177 10.77 12.32 14.94
CA PRO A 177 9.40 12.04 14.52
C PRO A 177 9.17 10.55 14.32
N MET A 178 7.95 10.08 14.58
CA MET A 178 7.54 8.74 14.20
C MET A 178 7.14 8.73 12.73
N PHE A 179 7.74 7.84 11.93
CA PHE A 179 7.37 7.63 10.53
C PHE A 179 6.40 6.47 10.39
N THR A 180 5.39 6.60 9.52
CA THR A 180 4.49 5.48 9.18
C THR A 180 5.26 4.33 8.53
N SER A 181 4.78 3.10 8.71
CA SER A 181 5.42 1.86 8.20
C SER A 181 4.55 1.04 7.25
N CYS A 182 3.34 1.50 6.94
CA CYS A 182 2.38 0.75 6.12
C CYS A 182 2.78 0.64 4.63
N CYS A 183 3.71 1.49 4.13
CA CYS A 183 4.23 1.45 2.76
C CYS A 183 5.52 0.63 2.67
N PRO A 184 5.51 -0.62 2.14
CA PRO A 184 6.69 -1.48 2.13
C PRO A 184 7.82 -0.98 1.22
N SER A 185 7.51 -0.16 0.22
CA SER A 185 8.54 0.50 -0.59
C SER A 185 9.30 1.54 0.22
N TRP A 186 8.60 2.31 1.06
CA TRP A 186 9.20 3.28 1.96
C TRP A 186 10.06 2.58 3.03
N VAL A 187 9.50 1.57 3.69
CA VAL A 187 10.24 0.79 4.71
C VAL A 187 11.54 0.25 4.12
N LYS A 188 11.47 -0.42 2.96
CA LYS A 188 12.67 -0.94 2.28
C LYS A 188 13.65 0.16 1.88
N TYR A 189 13.15 1.33 1.48
CA TYR A 189 13.99 2.49 1.17
C TYR A 189 14.71 3.01 2.40
N ALA A 190 14.04 3.11 3.55
CA ALA A 190 14.62 3.49 4.81
C ALA A 190 15.69 2.49 5.28
N GLU A 191 15.38 1.18 5.28
CA GLU A 191 16.33 0.11 5.63
C GLU A 191 17.62 0.15 4.80
N ILE A 192 17.55 0.57 3.53
CA ILE A 192 18.72 0.58 2.63
C ILE A 192 19.47 1.91 2.69
N PHE A 193 18.77 3.04 2.63
CA PHE A 193 19.40 4.35 2.42
C PHE A 193 19.42 5.26 3.64
N TYR A 194 18.61 4.94 4.67
CA TYR A 194 18.48 5.72 5.90
C TYR A 194 18.34 4.80 7.13
N PRO A 195 19.29 3.85 7.36
CA PRO A 195 19.19 2.88 8.47
C PRO A 195 19.13 3.56 9.84
N GLU A 196 19.65 4.78 9.96
CA GLU A 196 19.55 5.59 11.18
C GLU A 196 18.12 5.98 11.55
N LEU A 197 17.18 5.94 10.61
CA LEU A 197 15.75 6.20 10.84
C LEU A 197 14.96 4.95 11.27
N ILE A 198 15.57 3.77 11.32
CA ILE A 198 14.89 2.53 11.72
C ILE A 198 14.21 2.67 13.10
N PRO A 199 14.84 3.25 14.13
CA PRO A 199 14.19 3.46 15.42
C PRO A 199 12.97 4.39 15.37
N ASN A 200 12.90 5.23 14.34
CA ASN A 200 11.83 6.19 14.13
C ASN A 200 10.65 5.62 13.32
N LEU A 201 10.80 4.47 12.67
CA LEU A 201 9.69 3.80 12.01
C LEU A 201 8.67 3.33 13.05
N SER A 202 7.38 3.46 12.75
CA SER A 202 6.32 2.80 13.52
C SER A 202 6.56 1.29 13.54
N THR A 203 6.45 0.66 14.70
CA THR A 203 6.60 -0.79 14.83
C THR A 203 5.37 -1.56 14.36
N CYS A 204 4.28 -0.85 14.06
CA CYS A 204 3.03 -1.44 13.58
C CYS A 204 3.22 -2.17 12.25
N LYS A 205 2.68 -3.37 12.15
CA LYS A 205 2.53 -4.05 10.86
C LYS A 205 1.60 -3.26 9.95
N SER A 206 1.73 -3.45 8.64
CA SER A 206 0.80 -2.85 7.69
C SER A 206 -0.61 -3.45 7.83
N PRO A 207 -1.68 -2.74 7.37
CA PRO A 207 -3.04 -3.26 7.39
C PRO A 207 -3.19 -4.67 6.83
N ILE A 208 -2.49 -4.96 5.74
CA ILE A 208 -2.49 -6.29 5.11
C ILE A 208 -1.86 -7.33 6.05
N ALA A 209 -0.73 -7.01 6.67
CA ALA A 209 -0.05 -7.95 7.55
C ALA A 209 -0.86 -8.16 8.85
N MET A 210 -1.44 -7.11 9.45
CA MET A 210 -2.32 -7.25 10.62
C MET A 210 -3.55 -8.09 10.32
N GLN A 211 -4.24 -7.82 9.19
CA GLN A 211 -5.38 -8.62 8.73
C GLN A 211 -4.98 -10.09 8.54
N SER A 212 -3.86 -10.33 7.87
CA SER A 212 -3.40 -11.69 7.57
C SER A 212 -3.01 -12.48 8.81
N THR A 213 -2.33 -11.85 9.77
CA THR A 213 -2.04 -12.46 11.06
C THR A 213 -3.34 -12.81 11.79
N THR A 214 -4.32 -11.89 11.78
CA THR A 214 -5.63 -12.13 12.42
C THR A 214 -6.40 -13.27 11.75
N ILE A 215 -6.33 -13.38 10.42
CA ILE A 215 -6.93 -14.51 9.67
C ILE A 215 -6.29 -15.83 10.06
N LYS A 216 -4.94 -15.89 10.05
CA LYS A 216 -4.19 -17.14 10.33
C LYS A 216 -4.20 -17.56 11.80
N THR A 217 -4.69 -16.72 12.69
CA THR A 217 -4.77 -17.00 14.12
C THR A 217 -6.22 -17.00 14.60
N TYR A 218 -6.79 -15.85 14.87
CA TYR A 218 -8.15 -15.71 15.42
C TYR A 218 -9.24 -16.34 14.55
N PHE A 219 -9.23 -16.05 13.22
CA PHE A 219 -10.29 -16.55 12.34
C PHE A 219 -10.22 -18.06 12.15
N VAL A 220 -9.01 -18.61 11.99
CA VAL A 220 -8.77 -20.06 11.87
C VAL A 220 -9.28 -20.79 13.12
N GLU A 221 -8.97 -20.28 14.31
CA GLU A 221 -9.42 -20.86 15.58
C GLU A 221 -10.95 -20.78 15.68
N LYS A 222 -11.53 -19.62 15.40
CA LYS A 222 -12.96 -19.37 15.49
C LYS A 222 -13.81 -20.23 14.56
N GLU A 223 -13.36 -20.45 13.34
CA GLU A 223 -14.08 -21.24 12.32
C GLU A 223 -13.69 -22.72 12.34
N GLY A 224 -12.75 -23.14 13.19
CA GLY A 224 -12.29 -24.53 13.25
C GLY A 224 -11.61 -24.99 11.96
N ILE A 225 -10.93 -24.08 11.23
CA ILE A 225 -10.26 -24.38 9.96
C ILE A 225 -8.87 -24.92 10.27
N ASP A 226 -8.49 -26.02 9.62
CA ASP A 226 -7.10 -26.49 9.64
C ASP A 226 -6.19 -25.46 8.95
N LEU A 227 -5.21 -24.92 9.69
CA LEU A 227 -4.26 -23.94 9.19
C LEU A 227 -3.49 -24.44 7.95
N GLY A 228 -3.23 -25.73 7.85
CA GLY A 228 -2.56 -26.34 6.70
C GLY A 228 -3.42 -26.33 5.40
N ARG A 229 -4.72 -26.19 5.55
CA ARG A 229 -5.66 -26.06 4.42
C ARG A 229 -5.92 -24.63 4.02
N LEU A 230 -5.72 -23.66 4.94
CA LEU A 230 -6.01 -22.26 4.69
C LEU A 230 -4.97 -21.61 3.77
N VAL A 231 -5.45 -20.97 2.71
CA VAL A 231 -4.66 -20.10 1.81
C VAL A 231 -5.21 -18.69 1.92
N ASN A 232 -4.39 -17.76 2.36
CA ASN A 232 -4.76 -16.36 2.52
C ASN A 232 -4.21 -15.52 1.36
N VAL A 233 -5.11 -14.93 0.58
CA VAL A 233 -4.82 -14.11 -0.59
C VAL A 233 -5.22 -12.67 -0.31
N VAL A 234 -4.43 -11.72 -0.79
CA VAL A 234 -4.73 -10.29 -0.70
C VAL A 234 -4.79 -9.69 -2.10
N ILE A 235 -5.84 -8.91 -2.38
CA ILE A 235 -5.91 -8.08 -3.58
C ILE A 235 -5.46 -6.67 -3.21
N ALA A 236 -4.34 -6.23 -3.77
CA ALA A 236 -3.70 -4.97 -3.42
C ALA A 236 -3.34 -4.12 -4.65
N PRO A 237 -3.35 -2.80 -4.56
CA PRO A 237 -2.93 -1.91 -5.65
C PRO A 237 -1.40 -1.91 -5.87
N CYS A 238 -0.65 -2.61 -5.03
CA CYS A 238 0.78 -2.41 -4.81
C CYS A 238 1.60 -3.67 -5.12
N THR A 239 2.59 -3.56 -6.01
CA THR A 239 3.53 -4.65 -6.29
C THR A 239 4.49 -4.91 -5.13
N SER A 240 4.83 -3.89 -4.33
CA SER A 240 5.75 -4.04 -3.20
C SER A 240 5.18 -4.92 -2.08
N LYS A 241 3.87 -5.11 -2.02
CA LYS A 241 3.23 -6.08 -1.11
C LYS A 241 3.65 -7.52 -1.42
N LYS A 242 4.00 -7.86 -2.68
CA LYS A 242 4.59 -9.16 -3.04
C LYS A 242 5.99 -9.37 -2.43
N TYR A 243 6.72 -8.30 -2.16
CA TYR A 243 7.96 -8.34 -1.39
C TYR A 243 7.68 -8.42 0.12
N GLU A 244 6.76 -7.60 0.62
CA GLU A 244 6.41 -7.53 2.04
C GLU A 244 6.06 -8.90 2.61
N ILE A 245 5.23 -9.69 1.92
CA ILE A 245 4.81 -11.02 2.38
C ILE A 245 5.94 -12.06 2.46
N LYS A 246 7.13 -11.73 1.97
CA LYS A 246 8.33 -12.58 2.07
C LYS A 246 9.20 -12.25 3.28
N ARG A 247 8.87 -11.19 4.00
CA ARG A 247 9.57 -10.79 5.22
C ARG A 247 9.18 -11.72 6.36
N SER A 248 10.16 -12.43 6.93
CA SER A 248 9.93 -13.41 7.99
C SER A 248 9.40 -12.76 9.26
N GLU A 249 9.85 -11.56 9.57
CA GLU A 249 9.50 -10.77 10.75
C GLU A 249 8.03 -10.34 10.80
N LEU A 250 7.31 -10.43 9.69
CA LEU A 250 5.88 -10.15 9.63
C LEU A 250 5.00 -11.37 9.95
N ASN A 251 5.56 -12.57 9.99
CA ASN A 251 4.80 -13.80 10.12
C ASN A 251 4.77 -14.29 11.57
N VAL A 252 3.59 -14.62 12.06
CA VAL A 252 3.37 -15.31 13.34
C VAL A 252 3.25 -16.82 13.11
N THR A 253 2.71 -17.19 11.96
CA THR A 253 2.69 -18.57 11.46
C THR A 253 3.83 -18.77 10.44
N LYS A 254 3.90 -19.92 9.80
CA LYS A 254 4.89 -20.16 8.73
C LYS A 254 4.78 -19.11 7.62
N ARG A 255 3.57 -18.67 7.30
CA ARG A 255 3.27 -17.61 6.34
C ARG A 255 1.86 -17.08 6.59
N ASP A 256 1.76 -15.81 6.98
CA ASP A 256 0.46 -15.21 7.29
C ASP A 256 -0.28 -14.78 6.01
N THR A 257 0.43 -14.21 5.03
CA THR A 257 -0.11 -13.93 3.68
C THR A 257 0.55 -14.87 2.67
N ASP A 258 -0.24 -15.69 1.98
CA ASP A 258 0.30 -16.66 1.02
C ASP A 258 0.57 -16.01 -0.35
N TYR A 259 -0.38 -15.19 -0.84
CA TYR A 259 -0.28 -14.51 -2.13
C TYR A 259 -0.81 -13.08 -2.09
N VAL A 260 -0.20 -12.23 -2.91
CA VAL A 260 -0.72 -10.90 -3.23
C VAL A 260 -0.97 -10.82 -4.72
N LEU A 261 -2.21 -10.52 -5.10
CA LEU A 261 -2.61 -10.21 -6.46
C LEU A 261 -2.78 -8.70 -6.61
N THR A 262 -2.32 -8.17 -7.74
CA THR A 262 -2.55 -6.76 -8.07
C THR A 262 -3.96 -6.53 -8.60
N THR A 263 -4.38 -5.27 -8.68
CA THR A 263 -5.67 -4.92 -9.31
C THR A 263 -5.74 -5.43 -10.75
N ARG A 264 -4.63 -5.32 -11.53
CA ARG A 264 -4.56 -5.83 -12.90
C ARG A 264 -4.64 -7.36 -12.96
N GLU A 265 -4.00 -8.08 -12.01
CA GLU A 265 -4.12 -9.54 -11.93
C GLU A 265 -5.55 -9.97 -11.66
N LEU A 266 -6.25 -9.29 -10.74
CA LEU A 266 -7.67 -9.58 -10.49
C LEU A 266 -8.54 -9.29 -11.72
N ALA A 267 -8.31 -8.17 -12.41
CA ALA A 267 -9.02 -7.87 -13.65
C ALA A 267 -8.84 -8.97 -14.70
N LYS A 268 -7.60 -9.48 -14.82
CA LYS A 268 -7.29 -10.58 -15.73
C LYS A 268 -8.00 -11.86 -15.33
N MET A 269 -7.98 -12.26 -14.05
CA MET A 269 -8.73 -13.42 -13.57
C MET A 269 -10.23 -13.33 -13.90
N ILE A 270 -10.84 -12.18 -13.66
CA ILE A 270 -12.27 -11.96 -13.95
C ILE A 270 -12.55 -12.13 -15.44
N LYS A 271 -11.70 -11.54 -16.31
CA LYS A 271 -11.82 -11.64 -17.78
C LYS A 271 -11.59 -13.07 -18.28
N ASP A 272 -10.54 -13.73 -17.80
CA ASP A 272 -10.17 -15.11 -18.22
C ASP A 272 -11.27 -16.13 -17.83
N ASN A 273 -12.00 -15.86 -16.74
CA ASN A 273 -13.13 -16.70 -16.27
C ASN A 273 -14.49 -16.25 -16.85
N ASN A 274 -14.53 -15.37 -17.86
CA ASN A 274 -15.74 -14.89 -18.53
C ASN A 274 -16.78 -14.32 -17.57
N ILE A 275 -16.37 -13.65 -16.49
CA ILE A 275 -17.27 -13.02 -15.53
C ILE A 275 -17.61 -11.59 -16.02
N ASP A 276 -18.87 -11.33 -16.31
CA ASP A 276 -19.37 -9.99 -16.61
C ASP A 276 -19.53 -9.20 -15.31
N LEU A 277 -18.43 -8.55 -14.87
CA LEU A 277 -18.35 -7.85 -13.58
C LEU A 277 -19.48 -6.83 -13.40
N LEU A 278 -19.83 -6.10 -14.46
CA LEU A 278 -20.78 -4.98 -14.36
C LEU A 278 -22.24 -5.44 -14.20
N LYS A 279 -22.54 -6.68 -14.61
CA LYS A 279 -23.88 -7.27 -14.45
C LYS A 279 -24.07 -8.05 -13.15
N LEU A 280 -23.01 -8.16 -12.31
CA LEU A 280 -23.13 -8.88 -11.06
C LEU A 280 -24.03 -8.14 -10.07
N GLU A 281 -24.73 -8.92 -9.24
CA GLU A 281 -25.42 -8.40 -8.06
C GLU A 281 -24.43 -7.95 -6.98
N ASP A 282 -24.88 -7.06 -6.11
CA ASP A 282 -24.10 -6.56 -4.98
C ASP A 282 -23.87 -7.64 -3.94
N GLY A 283 -22.60 -7.91 -3.60
CA GLY A 283 -22.18 -8.82 -2.52
C GLY A 283 -21.90 -8.10 -1.20
N LYS A 284 -21.65 -8.89 -0.16
CA LYS A 284 -21.26 -8.43 1.17
C LYS A 284 -20.00 -9.14 1.63
N PHE A 285 -19.14 -8.44 2.36
CA PHE A 285 -18.01 -9.03 3.05
C PHE A 285 -18.45 -9.99 4.15
N ASP A 286 -17.59 -10.96 4.46
CA ASP A 286 -17.83 -11.94 5.52
C ASP A 286 -17.43 -11.35 6.88
N SER A 287 -18.24 -11.68 7.92
CA SER A 287 -17.91 -11.43 9.32
C SER A 287 -16.98 -12.54 9.85
N PRO A 288 -16.10 -12.25 10.83
CA PRO A 288 -15.99 -11.01 11.60
C PRO A 288 -14.99 -9.98 11.02
N LEU A 289 -14.24 -10.27 9.97
CA LEU A 289 -13.12 -9.46 9.48
C LEU A 289 -13.48 -8.61 8.24
N GLY A 290 -14.76 -8.45 7.96
CA GLY A 290 -15.27 -7.71 6.81
C GLY A 290 -15.88 -6.35 7.14
N LEU A 291 -15.80 -5.91 8.40
CA LEU A 291 -16.38 -4.65 8.84
C LEU A 291 -15.26 -3.67 9.22
N GLY A 292 -15.00 -2.68 8.37
CA GLY A 292 -14.08 -1.60 8.66
C GLY A 292 -14.75 -0.26 8.86
N SER A 293 -14.00 0.72 9.35
CA SER A 293 -14.39 2.13 9.38
C SER A 293 -13.96 2.86 8.13
N SER A 294 -14.47 4.06 7.91
CA SER A 294 -14.02 4.90 6.80
C SER A 294 -12.61 5.46 7.03
N ALA A 295 -12.14 5.50 8.29
CA ALA A 295 -10.73 5.77 8.57
C ALA A 295 -9.82 4.75 7.86
N GLY A 296 -10.21 3.46 7.81
CA GLY A 296 -9.51 2.45 7.03
C GLY A 296 -9.63 2.64 5.51
N VAL A 297 -10.72 3.20 5.01
CA VAL A 297 -10.91 3.46 3.58
C VAL A 297 -9.92 4.50 3.05
N ILE A 298 -9.74 5.61 3.77
CA ILE A 298 -8.85 6.71 3.35
C ILE A 298 -7.37 6.35 3.35
N PHE A 299 -6.95 5.22 3.94
CA PHE A 299 -5.59 4.67 3.79
C PHE A 299 -5.17 4.48 2.33
N GLY A 300 -6.12 4.39 1.42
CA GLY A 300 -5.84 4.30 -0.02
C GLY A 300 -5.25 5.57 -0.64
N SER A 301 -5.36 6.72 0.02
CA SER A 301 -4.86 8.02 -0.43
C SER A 301 -3.71 8.54 0.44
N SER A 302 -2.86 9.39 -0.13
CA SER A 302 -1.80 10.08 0.63
C SER A 302 -2.41 11.11 1.57
N GLY A 303 -1.99 11.08 2.83
CA GLY A 303 -2.56 11.85 3.95
C GLY A 303 -3.62 11.07 4.73
N GLY A 304 -4.16 9.99 4.15
CA GLY A 304 -5.23 9.21 4.78
C GLY A 304 -4.80 8.44 6.01
N VAL A 305 -3.56 7.96 6.07
CA VAL A 305 -3.02 7.31 7.28
C VAL A 305 -2.89 8.34 8.40
N SER A 306 -2.29 9.49 8.12
CA SER A 306 -2.17 10.59 9.09
C SER A 306 -3.54 11.05 9.61
N GLU A 307 -4.50 11.27 8.71
CA GLU A 307 -5.85 11.68 9.08
C GLU A 307 -6.51 10.64 10.01
N ALA A 308 -6.46 9.35 9.66
CA ALA A 308 -7.02 8.28 10.46
C ALA A 308 -6.34 8.16 11.83
N THR A 309 -5.00 8.24 11.87
CA THR A 309 -4.21 8.18 13.11
C THR A 309 -4.50 9.39 14.01
N LEU A 310 -4.58 10.60 13.45
CA LEU A 310 -4.90 11.81 14.21
C LEU A 310 -6.30 11.78 14.82
N ARG A 311 -7.31 11.26 14.11
CA ARG A 311 -8.66 11.05 14.66
C ARG A 311 -8.63 10.20 15.94
N THR A 312 -7.82 9.15 15.96
CA THR A 312 -7.70 8.23 17.10
C THR A 312 -6.76 8.76 18.17
N ALA A 313 -5.62 9.36 17.80
CA ALA A 313 -4.68 9.96 18.75
C ALA A 313 -5.33 11.09 19.56
N TYR A 314 -6.19 11.91 18.93
CA TYR A 314 -6.96 12.93 19.65
C TYR A 314 -7.79 12.30 20.77
N HIS A 315 -8.49 11.20 20.48
CA HIS A 315 -9.28 10.47 21.48
C HIS A 315 -8.39 9.92 22.61
N TYR A 316 -7.24 9.35 22.30
CA TYR A 316 -6.32 8.79 23.32
C TYR A 316 -5.65 9.86 24.19
N ILE A 317 -5.48 11.08 23.68
CA ILE A 317 -4.92 12.20 24.45
C ILE A 317 -5.99 12.83 25.34
N THR A 318 -7.16 13.14 24.76
CA THR A 318 -8.15 14.01 25.41
C THR A 318 -9.29 13.23 26.10
N GLY A 319 -9.45 11.95 25.82
CA GLY A 319 -10.62 11.16 26.21
C GLY A 319 -11.92 11.56 25.51
N LYS A 320 -11.87 12.46 24.54
CA LYS A 320 -13.03 12.97 23.80
C LYS A 320 -12.98 12.57 22.34
N ASP A 321 -14.13 12.56 21.67
CA ASP A 321 -14.21 12.40 20.24
C ASP A 321 -14.02 13.75 19.53
N LEU A 322 -13.44 13.72 18.34
CA LEU A 322 -13.52 14.86 17.44
C LEU A 322 -14.97 15.04 16.96
N GLU A 323 -15.41 16.27 16.87
CA GLU A 323 -16.69 16.65 16.25
C GLU A 323 -16.68 16.24 14.76
N ASP A 324 -17.83 15.87 14.22
CA ASP A 324 -17.92 15.35 12.84
C ASP A 324 -17.35 16.31 11.79
N GLU A 325 -17.52 17.63 12.00
CA GLU A 325 -16.98 18.68 11.15
C GLU A 325 -15.45 18.76 11.19
N LYS A 326 -14.82 18.30 12.27
CA LYS A 326 -13.37 18.30 12.49
C LYS A 326 -12.70 16.97 12.11
N LEU A 327 -13.48 15.98 11.66
CA LEU A 327 -12.92 14.70 11.21
C LEU A 327 -12.19 14.78 9.87
N VAL A 328 -12.43 15.83 9.08
CA VAL A 328 -11.80 16.05 7.78
C VAL A 328 -10.63 17.02 7.94
N PHE A 329 -9.43 16.51 7.74
CA PHE A 329 -8.21 17.32 7.72
C PHE A 329 -7.88 17.72 6.28
N SER A 330 -8.51 18.77 5.77
CA SER A 330 -8.34 19.25 4.38
C SER A 330 -6.88 19.47 3.99
N ASP A 331 -6.06 19.94 4.93
CA ASP A 331 -4.65 20.27 4.72
C ASP A 331 -3.79 19.04 4.40
N VAL A 332 -4.21 17.82 4.80
CA VAL A 332 -3.50 16.59 4.47
C VAL A 332 -4.05 15.89 3.23
N ARG A 333 -5.22 16.29 2.73
CA ARG A 333 -5.84 15.70 1.54
C ARG A 333 -5.21 16.25 0.24
N GLY A 334 -5.28 15.50 -0.85
CA GLY A 334 -4.78 15.90 -2.17
C GLY A 334 -3.43 15.32 -2.55
N MET A 335 -2.89 15.73 -3.71
CA MET A 335 -1.67 15.17 -4.30
C MET A 335 -0.46 16.12 -4.26
N ASP A 336 -0.52 17.23 -3.56
CA ASP A 336 0.60 18.17 -3.47
C ASP A 336 1.75 17.60 -2.63
N GLY A 337 2.94 18.00 -2.96
CA GLY A 337 4.21 17.39 -2.57
C GLY A 337 4.39 17.05 -1.10
N ILE A 338 4.82 18.02 -0.29
CA ILE A 338 4.87 17.92 1.17
C ILE A 338 3.71 18.74 1.72
N LYS A 339 2.93 18.14 2.61
CA LYS A 339 1.81 18.79 3.29
C LYS A 339 2.04 18.74 4.79
N GLU A 340 1.50 19.71 5.50
CA GLU A 340 1.63 19.82 6.93
C GLU A 340 0.27 20.09 7.57
N VAL A 341 0.09 19.59 8.78
CA VAL A 341 -1.06 19.90 9.62
C VAL A 341 -0.63 20.04 11.07
N LEU A 342 -1.26 20.99 11.76
CA LEU A 342 -1.12 21.17 13.19
C LEU A 342 -2.43 20.79 13.89
N LEU A 343 -2.41 19.71 14.66
CA LEU A 343 -3.53 19.33 15.53
C LEU A 343 -3.27 19.87 16.93
N ASP A 344 -4.09 20.82 17.36
CA ASP A 344 -4.11 21.31 18.74
C ASP A 344 -5.16 20.53 19.53
N THR A 345 -4.73 19.76 20.52
CA THR A 345 -5.61 18.97 21.39
C THR A 345 -6.01 19.74 22.65
N GLY A 346 -5.49 20.94 22.85
CA GLY A 346 -5.58 21.70 24.11
C GLY A 346 -4.53 21.28 25.15
N GLU A 347 -4.04 20.04 25.09
CA GLU A 347 -2.98 19.52 25.96
C GLU A 347 -1.62 19.48 25.24
N ILE A 348 -1.62 19.06 23.98
CA ILE A 348 -0.43 18.86 23.15
C ILE A 348 -0.72 19.41 21.74
N LYS A 349 0.31 20.03 21.13
CA LYS A 349 0.28 20.41 19.72
C LYS A 349 1.07 19.39 18.90
N LEU A 350 0.40 18.73 17.96
CA LEU A 350 1.00 17.75 17.08
C LEU A 350 1.25 18.36 15.70
N LYS A 351 2.51 18.59 15.36
CA LYS A 351 2.91 18.96 13.99
C LYS A 351 3.18 17.71 13.19
N VAL A 352 2.43 17.51 12.12
CA VAL A 352 2.46 16.33 11.28
C VAL A 352 2.80 16.71 9.85
N ALA A 353 3.64 15.90 9.20
CA ALA A 353 3.97 16.08 7.80
C ALA A 353 3.57 14.84 6.96
N ILE A 354 3.20 15.10 5.72
CA ILE A 354 2.90 14.07 4.72
C ILE A 354 3.82 14.25 3.53
N ALA A 355 4.68 13.26 3.28
CA ALA A 355 5.54 13.21 2.10
C ALA A 355 4.88 12.35 1.02
N ASN A 356 4.36 13.02 0.00
CA ASN A 356 3.65 12.41 -1.11
C ASN A 356 4.63 12.10 -2.26
N GLY A 357 5.12 10.87 -2.33
CA GLY A 357 6.16 10.42 -3.26
C GLY A 357 7.58 10.45 -2.67
N MET A 358 8.45 9.52 -3.13
CA MET A 358 9.81 9.35 -2.55
C MET A 358 10.71 10.57 -2.70
N LYS A 359 10.57 11.33 -3.79
CA LYS A 359 11.32 12.58 -3.98
C LYS A 359 11.04 13.57 -2.84
N ASN A 360 9.78 13.70 -2.45
CA ASN A 360 9.35 14.57 -1.37
C ASN A 360 9.76 14.01 0.00
N ALA A 361 9.67 12.69 0.18
CA ALA A 361 10.16 12.01 1.37
C ALA A 361 11.64 12.29 1.61
N LYS A 362 12.49 12.14 0.57
CA LYS A 362 13.91 12.48 0.65
C LYS A 362 14.13 13.94 1.07
N THR A 363 13.43 14.87 0.42
CA THR A 363 13.55 16.30 0.74
C THR A 363 13.15 16.60 2.20
N LEU A 364 12.08 15.96 2.69
CA LEU A 364 11.62 16.13 4.06
C LEU A 364 12.62 15.55 5.07
N ILE A 365 13.13 14.34 4.81
CA ILE A 365 14.15 13.70 5.65
C ILE A 365 15.41 14.57 5.73
N ASP A 366 15.87 15.10 4.61
CA ASP A 366 17.05 15.97 4.58
C ASP A 366 16.83 17.20 5.48
N LYS A 367 15.67 17.86 5.41
CA LYS A 367 15.32 19.00 6.28
C LYS A 367 15.26 18.64 7.77
N ILE A 368 14.70 17.47 8.10
CA ILE A 368 14.64 16.97 9.48
C ILE A 368 16.05 16.71 10.02
N LYS A 369 16.91 16.06 9.22
CA LYS A 369 18.32 15.78 9.60
C LYS A 369 19.15 17.05 9.77
N GLU A 370 18.87 18.10 9.00
CA GLU A 370 19.50 19.40 9.13
C GLU A 370 18.96 20.25 10.31
N GLY A 371 17.98 19.73 11.05
CA GLY A 371 17.34 20.43 12.17
C GLY A 371 16.46 21.62 11.75
N LYS A 372 16.12 21.71 10.45
CA LYS A 372 15.29 22.80 9.91
C LYS A 372 13.80 22.61 10.17
N GLU A 373 13.39 21.37 10.42
CA GLU A 373 12.00 21.00 10.65
C GLU A 373 11.91 19.98 11.79
N ASN A 374 10.83 20.09 12.57
CA ASN A 374 10.55 19.18 13.68
C ASN A 374 9.07 18.77 13.64
N TYR A 375 8.82 17.46 13.62
CA TYR A 375 7.50 16.88 13.59
C TYR A 375 7.36 15.81 14.66
N GLN A 376 6.13 15.53 15.08
CA GLN A 376 5.83 14.37 15.92
C GLN A 376 5.52 13.14 15.06
N PHE A 377 4.87 13.34 13.90
CA PHE A 377 4.46 12.25 13.03
C PHE A 377 4.69 12.59 11.55
N VAL A 378 5.15 11.62 10.78
CA VAL A 378 5.44 11.79 9.35
C VAL A 378 4.88 10.62 8.56
N GLU A 379 3.90 10.90 7.70
CA GLU A 379 3.44 9.92 6.72
C GLU A 379 4.32 9.94 5.49
N VAL A 380 4.76 8.75 5.05
CA VAL A 380 5.51 8.59 3.80
C VAL A 380 4.82 7.60 2.89
N MET A 381 4.39 8.07 1.70
CA MET A 381 3.88 7.24 0.63
C MET A 381 4.80 7.31 -0.59
N ASN A 382 5.29 6.15 -1.05
CA ASN A 382 6.18 6.08 -2.22
C ASN A 382 5.49 6.57 -3.50
N CYS A 383 4.21 6.26 -3.67
CA CYS A 383 3.47 6.60 -4.89
C CYS A 383 2.80 7.97 -4.75
N VAL A 384 2.95 8.85 -5.76
CA VAL A 384 2.28 10.15 -5.77
C VAL A 384 0.77 9.97 -5.88
N GLY A 385 0.05 10.36 -4.83
CA GLY A 385 -1.39 10.12 -4.63
C GLY A 385 -1.68 9.02 -3.60
N GLY A 386 -0.68 8.26 -3.15
CA GLY A 386 -0.88 7.11 -2.26
C GLY A 386 -1.14 5.80 -3.01
N CYS A 387 -1.83 4.87 -2.37
CA CYS A 387 -2.09 3.54 -2.92
C CYS A 387 -2.99 3.55 -4.16
N ILE A 388 -3.80 4.59 -4.38
CA ILE A 388 -4.60 4.79 -5.61
C ILE A 388 -3.73 4.87 -6.88
N ALA A 389 -2.43 5.16 -6.71
CA ALA A 389 -1.43 5.24 -7.76
C ALA A 389 -0.40 4.10 -7.68
N GLY A 390 -0.71 3.03 -6.96
CA GLY A 390 0.17 1.89 -6.73
C GLY A 390 0.62 1.18 -8.01
N GLY A 391 1.79 0.50 -7.94
CA GLY A 391 2.41 -0.18 -9.08
C GLY A 391 1.59 -1.31 -9.70
N GLY A 392 0.51 -1.76 -9.03
CA GLY A 392 -0.41 -2.80 -9.50
C GLY A 392 -1.78 -2.28 -9.96
N GLN A 393 -2.01 -0.96 -9.95
CA GLN A 393 -3.25 -0.35 -10.42
C GLN A 393 -3.36 -0.35 -11.96
N PRO A 394 -4.57 -0.16 -12.54
CA PRO A 394 -4.75 0.04 -13.97
C PRO A 394 -3.81 1.12 -14.51
N LYS A 395 -3.20 0.85 -15.66
CA LYS A 395 -2.26 1.78 -16.29
C LYS A 395 -2.99 3.01 -16.80
N LEU A 396 -2.39 4.17 -16.58
CA LEU A 396 -2.93 5.46 -17.01
C LEU A 396 -2.07 6.04 -18.12
N SER A 397 -2.71 6.72 -19.08
CA SER A 397 -1.99 7.54 -20.04
C SER A 397 -1.31 8.71 -19.32
N LEU A 398 -0.16 9.16 -19.83
CA LEU A 398 0.57 10.28 -19.22
C LEU A 398 -0.25 11.58 -19.19
N LEU A 399 -1.16 11.75 -20.16
CA LEU A 399 -1.99 12.95 -20.29
C LEU A 399 -3.13 13.00 -19.26
N GLU A 400 -3.72 11.85 -18.91
CA GLU A 400 -4.87 11.75 -18.01
C GLU A 400 -4.50 11.36 -16.59
N MET A 401 -3.21 11.10 -16.35
CA MET A 401 -2.75 10.45 -15.12
C MET A 401 -3.11 11.23 -13.85
N ARG A 402 -2.94 12.58 -13.88
CA ARG A 402 -3.23 13.41 -12.72
C ARG A 402 -4.71 13.39 -12.39
N ASP A 403 -5.55 13.61 -13.39
CA ASP A 403 -7.00 13.71 -13.22
C ASP A 403 -7.60 12.39 -12.76
N LYS A 404 -7.22 11.27 -13.38
CA LYS A 404 -7.69 9.95 -12.96
C LYS A 404 -7.24 9.55 -11.56
N LYS A 405 -6.04 9.94 -11.14
CA LYS A 405 -5.61 9.75 -9.74
C LYS A 405 -6.47 10.56 -8.77
N LEU A 406 -6.80 11.81 -9.12
CA LEU A 406 -7.70 12.64 -8.32
C LEU A 406 -9.11 12.03 -8.25
N GLU A 407 -9.63 11.52 -9.37
CA GLU A 407 -10.92 10.84 -9.39
C GLU A 407 -10.94 9.60 -8.49
N ARG A 408 -9.89 8.75 -8.54
CA ARG A 408 -9.74 7.61 -7.62
C ARG A 408 -9.68 8.04 -6.15
N MET A 409 -8.95 9.12 -5.86
CA MET A 409 -8.85 9.70 -4.52
C MET A 409 -10.20 10.22 -4.02
N ASN A 410 -10.91 10.98 -4.86
CA ASN A 410 -12.24 11.49 -4.56
C ASN A 410 -13.27 10.37 -4.34
N GLY A 411 -13.11 9.24 -5.05
CA GLY A 411 -13.92 8.04 -4.80
C GLY A 411 -13.79 7.52 -3.38
N LEU A 412 -12.57 7.50 -2.82
CA LEU A 412 -12.35 7.09 -1.42
C LEU A 412 -12.86 8.13 -0.42
N TYR A 413 -12.65 9.41 -0.67
CA TYR A 413 -13.15 10.48 0.21
C TYR A 413 -14.68 10.53 0.23
N SER A 414 -15.32 10.33 -0.93
CA SER A 414 -16.78 10.23 -1.00
C SER A 414 -17.33 9.03 -0.22
N GLU A 415 -16.58 7.92 -0.14
CA GLU A 415 -16.94 6.78 0.73
C GLU A 415 -16.79 7.16 2.20
N ASP A 416 -15.68 7.82 2.61
CA ASP A 416 -15.48 8.30 3.98
C ASP A 416 -16.62 9.20 4.46
N GLU A 417 -17.03 10.16 3.64
CA GLU A 417 -18.08 11.11 3.99
C GLU A 417 -19.47 10.46 4.16
N LYS A 418 -19.76 9.42 3.37
CA LYS A 418 -21.06 8.71 3.41
C LYS A 418 -21.14 7.67 4.52
N MET A 419 -20.01 7.18 5.02
CA MET A 419 -20.00 6.15 6.06
C MET A 419 -20.29 6.76 7.43
N LYS A 420 -21.26 6.17 8.16
CA LYS A 420 -21.55 6.55 9.54
C LYS A 420 -20.41 6.19 10.51
N ARG A 421 -19.67 5.09 10.23
CA ARG A 421 -18.54 4.65 11.05
C ARG A 421 -17.27 5.27 10.50
N ARG A 422 -16.82 6.36 11.15
CA ARG A 422 -15.66 7.13 10.71
C ARG A 422 -14.43 6.99 11.60
N LEU A 423 -14.57 6.31 12.74
CA LEU A 423 -13.57 6.20 13.80
C LEU A 423 -13.24 4.73 14.05
N SER A 424 -11.97 4.34 13.99
CA SER A 424 -11.51 2.96 14.12
C SER A 424 -11.85 2.38 15.51
N TYR A 425 -11.66 3.16 16.59
CA TYR A 425 -11.96 2.75 17.96
C TYR A 425 -13.46 2.59 18.26
N LYS A 426 -14.35 3.02 17.36
CA LYS A 426 -15.81 2.78 17.44
C LYS A 426 -16.26 1.62 16.54
N ASN A 427 -15.34 0.93 15.87
CA ASN A 427 -15.68 -0.26 15.11
C ASN A 427 -16.00 -1.42 16.06
N PRO A 428 -17.24 -1.96 16.07
CA PRO A 428 -17.64 -3.01 17.01
C PRO A 428 -16.82 -4.30 16.84
N ASP A 429 -16.36 -4.62 15.62
CA ASP A 429 -15.54 -5.81 15.39
C ASP A 429 -14.12 -5.61 15.94
N ILE A 430 -13.59 -4.37 15.91
CA ILE A 430 -12.32 -4.01 16.55
C ILE A 430 -12.46 -4.10 18.08
N ILE A 431 -13.48 -3.49 18.67
CA ILE A 431 -13.73 -3.59 20.11
C ILE A 431 -13.85 -5.05 20.55
N LYS A 432 -14.56 -5.86 19.75
CA LYS A 432 -14.76 -7.28 20.03
C LYS A 432 -13.45 -8.05 20.00
N ILE A 433 -12.61 -7.88 18.97
CA ILE A 433 -11.37 -8.66 18.84
C ILE A 433 -10.35 -8.28 19.92
N TYR A 434 -10.27 -7.01 20.34
CA TYR A 434 -9.43 -6.62 21.46
C TYR A 434 -9.89 -7.27 22.77
N ARG A 435 -11.20 -7.37 23.01
CA ARG A 435 -11.74 -8.04 24.18
C ARG A 435 -11.55 -9.56 24.17
N GLU A 436 -11.74 -10.21 23.01
CA GLU A 436 -11.77 -11.68 22.91
C GLU A 436 -10.41 -12.29 22.61
N PHE A 437 -9.53 -11.60 21.89
CA PHE A 437 -8.30 -12.17 21.37
C PHE A 437 -7.05 -11.33 21.66
N TYR A 438 -7.08 -10.03 21.42
CA TYR A 438 -5.98 -9.10 21.68
C TYR A 438 -6.07 -8.46 23.07
N ASN A 439 -6.47 -9.24 24.07
CA ASN A 439 -6.70 -8.80 25.46
C ASN A 439 -5.41 -8.82 26.31
N ASP A 440 -4.29 -9.20 25.73
CA ASP A 440 -2.97 -9.27 26.37
C ASP A 440 -1.97 -8.43 25.54
N LYS A 441 -1.20 -7.55 26.21
CA LYS A 441 -0.23 -6.66 25.59
C LYS A 441 0.90 -7.42 24.87
N ASP A 442 1.39 -8.51 25.44
CA ASP A 442 2.45 -9.31 24.82
C ASP A 442 1.93 -9.97 23.53
N LYS A 443 0.69 -10.40 23.55
CA LYS A 443 0.02 -10.96 22.37
C LYS A 443 -0.19 -9.90 21.29
N VAL A 444 -0.65 -8.70 21.64
CA VAL A 444 -0.76 -7.55 20.73
C VAL A 444 0.58 -7.26 20.10
N HIS A 445 1.63 -7.10 20.93
CA HIS A 445 2.96 -6.80 20.44
C HIS A 445 3.48 -7.88 19.48
N LYS A 446 3.38 -9.15 19.84
CA LYS A 446 3.80 -10.28 19.01
C LYS A 446 3.07 -10.37 17.67
N TYR A 447 1.78 -10.04 17.64
CA TYR A 447 0.93 -10.29 16.48
C TYR A 447 0.76 -9.06 15.57
N LEU A 448 0.75 -7.87 16.13
CA LEU A 448 0.46 -6.64 15.41
C LEU A 448 1.70 -5.75 15.18
N HIS A 449 2.82 -6.01 15.86
CA HIS A 449 4.05 -5.25 15.70
C HIS A 449 5.15 -6.07 15.00
N THR A 450 6.20 -5.40 14.55
CA THR A 450 7.31 -5.97 13.79
C THR A 450 8.61 -5.21 14.05
N THR A 451 9.70 -5.71 13.51
CA THR A 451 11.03 -5.11 13.53
C THR A 451 11.54 -4.85 12.11
N TYR A 452 12.61 -4.09 11.99
CA TYR A 452 13.23 -3.73 10.72
C TYR A 452 14.74 -3.94 10.79
N ASP A 453 15.37 -4.21 9.64
CA ASP A 453 16.79 -4.53 9.56
C ASP A 453 17.57 -3.43 8.81
N ASP A 454 18.80 -3.16 9.26
CA ASP A 454 19.75 -2.37 8.48
C ASP A 454 20.19 -3.16 7.24
N LYS A 455 19.79 -2.66 6.07
CA LYS A 455 20.15 -3.21 4.75
C LYS A 455 21.11 -2.30 3.97
N SER A 456 21.78 -1.37 4.64
CA SER A 456 22.73 -0.44 4.00
C SER A 456 23.93 -1.15 3.36
N TYR A 457 24.23 -2.38 3.77
CA TYR A 457 25.24 -3.22 3.12
C TYR A 457 24.99 -3.43 1.62
N LEU A 458 23.72 -3.34 1.17
CA LEU A 458 23.39 -3.47 -0.24
C LEU A 458 23.97 -2.34 -1.10
N VAL A 459 24.14 -1.14 -0.55
CA VAL A 459 24.72 0.01 -1.25
C VAL A 459 26.25 -0.01 -1.25
N LYS A 460 26.83 -0.58 -0.20
CA LYS A 460 28.30 -0.61 0.00
C LYS A 460 29.01 -1.66 -0.86
N GLY A 461 28.24 -2.52 -1.56
CA GLY A 461 28.78 -3.70 -2.24
C GLY A 461 29.12 -4.81 -1.25
N LYS A 462 29.09 -6.06 -1.71
CA LYS A 462 29.66 -7.18 -0.92
C LYS A 462 31.18 -6.97 -0.89
N LYS A 463 31.74 -6.81 0.31
CA LYS A 463 33.20 -6.93 0.51
C LYS A 463 33.64 -8.34 0.22
#